data_6a3cc35a6d7991f19d657b307b8f0a51
#
_entry.id   6a3cc35a6d7991f19d657b307b8f0a51
#
_cell.length_a   1.000
_cell.length_b   1.000
_cell.length_c   1.000
_cell.angle_alpha   90.00
_cell.angle_beta   90.00
_cell.angle_gamma   90.00
#
_symmetry.space_group_name_H-M   'P 1'
#
loop_
_entity.id
_entity.type
_entity.pdbx_description
1 polymer ?
#
loop_
_entity_poly.entity_id
_entity_poly.type
_entity_poly.pdbx_seq_one_letter_code
_entity_poly.pdbx_strand_id
1 'polypeptide(L)'
;LKPRFRIAVIGAGRAGRLHAVNASQSISSAELSCIVEADPEVGNKVGDELGVPAFTDLEQALAGAAFDGVVIATPTFTHAQLAVLAAGAGKHVFCEKPMALTLDECDEMSLAADEAGVVFEVGFVRRFQPEFVEAKSRIEAGEIGRPMLVKSLTRGPGLPPPWAHELHRSNGMLAEVNSHDFDCVRWLTGSEIERVFAETANFKGAERGVTAPDYYDNAVVTLRFVSGALGTIDGTCPADYGYDARVEVLGTEGLLVVGQNQATSLLKIRARGAGEVPTYVSWSQRFEAGYRGELASFVKTALAGAVPEVGAADGRAAVAAVRASNRSWLEGRPVLVASESVA
;
A
#
# COMPACT_ATOMS: atom_id res chain seq x y z
N LEU A 1 21.66 21.30 -16.33
CA LEU A 1 20.98 20.24 -15.61
C LEU A 1 19.49 20.31 -15.94
N LYS A 2 18.85 19.18 -16.23
CA LYS A 2 17.38 19.15 -16.35
C LYS A 2 16.80 19.53 -14.99
N PRO A 3 15.71 20.32 -14.94
CA PRO A 3 15.05 20.62 -13.66
C PRO A 3 14.59 19.32 -13.01
N ARG A 4 14.81 19.21 -11.70
CA ARG A 4 14.32 18.09 -10.90
C ARG A 4 12.84 18.30 -10.56
N PHE A 5 12.09 17.23 -10.44
CA PHE A 5 10.71 17.24 -9.99
C PHE A 5 10.66 17.46 -8.48
N ARG A 6 10.06 18.56 -8.05
CA ARG A 6 10.02 18.97 -6.65
C ARG A 6 8.81 18.33 -5.95
N ILE A 7 9.07 17.72 -4.80
CA ILE A 7 8.08 16.95 -4.04
C ILE A 7 7.88 17.58 -2.67
N ALA A 8 6.63 17.82 -2.29
CA ALA A 8 6.25 18.01 -0.90
C ALA A 8 5.78 16.66 -0.31
N VAL A 9 6.27 16.29 0.87
CA VAL A 9 5.82 15.07 1.56
C VAL A 9 4.87 15.48 2.69
N ILE A 10 3.64 14.96 2.63
CA ILE A 10 2.58 15.21 3.60
C ILE A 10 2.45 14.01 4.53
N GLY A 11 2.70 14.24 5.82
CA GLY A 11 2.88 13.21 6.85
C GLY A 11 4.34 12.83 7.02
N ALA A 12 4.90 13.07 8.21
CA ALA A 12 6.29 12.77 8.56
C ALA A 12 6.44 11.47 9.39
N GLY A 13 5.43 10.60 9.35
CA GLY A 13 5.45 9.28 9.96
C GLY A 13 6.43 8.33 9.27
N ARG A 14 6.34 7.03 9.60
CA ARG A 14 7.29 6.01 9.09
C ARG A 14 7.34 5.95 7.55
N ALA A 15 6.19 5.95 6.87
CA ALA A 15 6.14 5.90 5.41
C ALA A 15 6.56 7.23 4.79
N GLY A 16 6.03 8.36 5.27
CA GLY A 16 6.39 9.67 4.76
C GLY A 16 7.87 9.99 4.89
N ARG A 17 8.49 9.66 6.04
CA ARG A 17 9.94 9.80 6.21
C ARG A 17 10.72 8.94 5.20
N LEU A 18 10.29 7.72 4.90
CA LEU A 18 10.92 6.89 3.88
C LEU A 18 10.84 7.54 2.49
N HIS A 19 9.66 8.04 2.11
CA HIS A 19 9.48 8.76 0.85
C HIS A 19 10.31 10.06 0.80
N ALA A 20 10.37 10.82 1.90
CA ALA A 20 11.18 12.04 1.97
C ALA A 20 12.68 11.75 1.77
N VAL A 21 13.19 10.69 2.38
CA VAL A 21 14.57 10.21 2.17
C VAL A 21 14.79 9.78 0.73
N ASN A 22 13.86 9.02 0.14
CA ASN A 22 13.95 8.59 -1.26
C ASN A 22 13.95 9.80 -2.22
N ALA A 23 13.08 10.78 -2.00
CA ALA A 23 13.01 11.99 -2.81
C ALA A 23 14.28 12.83 -2.73
N SER A 24 14.91 12.93 -1.53
CA SER A 24 16.10 13.75 -1.33
C SER A 24 17.41 13.07 -1.74
N GLN A 25 17.51 11.73 -1.60
CA GLN A 25 18.80 11.03 -1.67
C GLN A 25 18.88 9.91 -2.70
N SER A 26 17.74 9.31 -3.09
CA SER A 26 17.75 8.07 -3.87
C SER A 26 17.32 8.25 -5.33
N ILE A 27 16.59 9.31 -5.66
CA ILE A 27 16.02 9.54 -6.99
C ILE A 27 16.62 10.81 -7.59
N SER A 28 17.52 10.65 -8.56
CA SER A 28 18.27 11.76 -9.15
C SER A 28 17.41 12.79 -9.88
N SER A 29 16.23 12.40 -10.35
CA SER A 29 15.24 13.27 -11.03
C SER A 29 14.28 13.95 -10.06
N ALA A 30 14.31 13.62 -8.75
CA ALA A 30 13.49 14.22 -7.72
C ALA A 30 14.29 15.18 -6.83
N GLU A 31 13.55 16.05 -6.16
CA GLU A 31 14.05 16.96 -5.13
C GLU A 31 12.99 17.10 -4.04
N LEU A 32 13.35 16.85 -2.79
CA LEU A 32 12.47 17.14 -1.66
C LEU A 32 12.40 18.67 -1.47
N SER A 33 11.19 19.23 -1.53
CA SER A 33 10.98 20.67 -1.40
C SER A 33 10.61 21.07 0.03
N CYS A 34 9.70 20.33 0.66
CA CYS A 34 9.26 20.61 2.02
C CYS A 34 8.61 19.38 2.66
N ILE A 35 8.45 19.44 3.98
CA ILE A 35 7.62 18.51 4.78
C ILE A 35 6.34 19.25 5.19
N VAL A 36 5.22 18.53 5.17
CA VAL A 36 3.94 19.00 5.74
C VAL A 36 3.54 18.01 6.84
N GLU A 37 3.48 18.48 8.08
CA GLU A 37 3.18 17.62 9.23
C GLU A 37 2.41 18.42 10.30
N ALA A 38 1.26 17.90 10.69
CA ALA A 38 0.37 18.59 11.64
C ALA A 38 1.02 18.80 13.04
N ASP A 39 1.92 17.90 13.43
CA ASP A 39 2.74 18.08 14.62
C ASP A 39 4.02 18.86 14.27
N PRO A 40 4.13 20.14 14.69
CA PRO A 40 5.26 20.99 14.32
C PRO A 40 6.60 20.49 14.89
N GLU A 41 6.61 19.75 16.01
CA GLU A 41 7.87 19.22 16.56
C GLU A 41 8.38 18.08 15.66
N VAL A 42 7.49 17.20 15.22
CA VAL A 42 7.83 16.12 14.29
C VAL A 42 8.23 16.68 12.93
N GLY A 43 7.43 17.63 12.39
CA GLY A 43 7.70 18.26 11.10
C GLY A 43 9.04 18.97 11.05
N ASN A 44 9.33 19.84 12.03
CA ASN A 44 10.60 20.55 12.11
C ASN A 44 11.79 19.60 12.26
N LYS A 45 11.67 18.56 13.10
CA LYS A 45 12.73 17.58 13.26
C LYS A 45 13.11 16.90 11.94
N VAL A 46 12.10 16.46 11.16
CA VAL A 46 12.36 15.80 9.87
C VAL A 46 12.85 16.81 8.83
N GLY A 47 12.30 18.04 8.83
CA GLY A 47 12.75 19.13 7.98
C GLY A 47 14.22 19.48 8.20
N ASP A 48 14.63 19.65 9.45
CA ASP A 48 16.03 19.94 9.83
C ASP A 48 16.98 18.80 9.43
N GLU A 49 16.57 17.54 9.67
CA GLU A 49 17.37 16.36 9.29
C GLU A 49 17.60 16.27 7.76
N LEU A 50 16.64 16.71 6.95
CA LEU A 50 16.70 16.64 5.49
C LEU A 50 17.05 17.98 4.81
N GLY A 51 17.20 19.05 5.59
CA GLY A 51 17.59 20.37 5.11
C GLY A 51 16.51 21.10 4.31
N VAL A 52 15.22 20.90 4.64
CA VAL A 52 14.07 21.51 3.98
C VAL A 52 13.11 22.16 4.98
N PRO A 53 12.32 23.19 4.57
CA PRO A 53 11.31 23.78 5.44
C PRO A 53 10.20 22.80 5.79
N ALA A 54 9.57 22.99 6.97
CA ALA A 54 8.39 22.28 7.40
C ALA A 54 7.20 23.25 7.55
N PHE A 55 6.00 22.74 7.21
CA PHE A 55 4.73 23.44 7.33
C PHE A 55 3.74 22.58 8.11
N THR A 56 2.75 23.19 8.75
CA THR A 56 1.76 22.43 9.55
C THR A 56 0.55 21.96 8.75
N ASP A 57 0.31 22.55 7.60
CA ASP A 57 -0.76 22.16 6.68
C ASP A 57 -0.38 22.41 5.21
N LEU A 58 -1.17 21.86 4.30
CA LEU A 58 -0.89 21.92 2.86
C LEU A 58 -1.09 23.32 2.30
N GLU A 59 -2.04 24.11 2.80
CA GLU A 59 -2.32 25.47 2.34
C GLU A 59 -1.11 26.37 2.61
N GLN A 60 -0.51 26.27 3.80
CA GLN A 60 0.73 27.00 4.10
C GLN A 60 1.88 26.57 3.18
N ALA A 61 2.02 25.28 2.91
CA ALA A 61 3.04 24.78 2.01
C ALA A 61 2.83 25.27 0.58
N LEU A 62 1.58 25.28 0.08
CA LEU A 62 1.22 25.82 -1.25
C LEU A 62 1.56 27.30 -1.38
N ALA A 63 1.44 28.07 -0.29
CA ALA A 63 1.76 29.50 -0.26
C ALA A 63 3.27 29.78 -0.06
N GLY A 64 3.99 28.91 0.67
CA GLY A 64 5.35 29.14 1.15
C GLY A 64 6.46 28.37 0.43
N ALA A 65 6.13 27.33 -0.34
CA ALA A 65 7.11 26.50 -1.04
C ALA A 65 6.71 26.23 -2.49
N ALA A 66 7.71 25.99 -3.34
CA ALA A 66 7.49 25.63 -4.72
C ALA A 66 7.69 24.14 -4.93
N PHE A 67 6.65 23.41 -5.30
CA PHE A 67 6.70 21.99 -5.63
C PHE A 67 5.78 21.64 -6.79
N ASP A 68 6.04 20.52 -7.43
CA ASP A 68 5.38 20.05 -8.64
C ASP A 68 4.37 18.94 -8.33
N GLY A 69 4.61 18.19 -7.25
CA GLY A 69 3.72 17.13 -6.77
C GLY A 69 3.84 16.89 -5.28
N VAL A 70 2.90 16.12 -4.76
CA VAL A 70 2.82 15.73 -3.36
C VAL A 70 2.93 14.21 -3.19
N VAL A 71 3.49 13.78 -2.06
CA VAL A 71 3.36 12.42 -1.53
C VAL A 71 2.52 12.49 -0.28
N ILE A 72 1.35 11.86 -0.29
CA ILE A 72 0.43 11.81 0.84
C ILE A 72 0.68 10.50 1.59
N ALA A 73 1.19 10.60 2.82
CA ALA A 73 1.53 9.48 3.70
C ALA A 73 1.02 9.69 5.14
N THR A 74 -0.16 10.24 5.24
CA THR A 74 -0.91 10.54 6.46
C THR A 74 -1.84 9.37 6.84
N PRO A 75 -2.62 9.44 7.93
CA PRO A 75 -3.68 8.48 8.19
C PRO A 75 -4.74 8.46 7.07
N THR A 76 -5.22 7.25 6.72
CA THR A 76 -6.11 7.00 5.56
C THR A 76 -7.32 7.94 5.48
N PHE A 77 -7.93 8.26 6.63
CA PHE A 77 -9.10 9.15 6.69
C PHE A 77 -8.84 10.62 6.29
N THR A 78 -7.59 10.99 6.03
CA THR A 78 -7.22 12.34 5.56
C THR A 78 -6.83 12.36 4.08
N HIS A 79 -6.68 11.20 3.44
CA HIS A 79 -6.15 11.10 2.08
C HIS A 79 -7.02 11.83 1.07
N ALA A 80 -8.35 11.65 1.11
CA ALA A 80 -9.25 12.23 0.12
C ALA A 80 -9.19 13.76 0.13
N GLN A 81 -9.33 14.38 1.28
CA GLN A 81 -9.26 15.84 1.41
C GLN A 81 -7.94 16.40 0.88
N LEU A 82 -6.82 15.78 1.27
CA LEU A 82 -5.48 16.24 0.87
C LEU A 82 -5.24 16.05 -0.63
N ALA A 83 -5.70 14.94 -1.20
CA ALA A 83 -5.55 14.64 -2.62
C ALA A 83 -6.37 15.61 -3.49
N VAL A 84 -7.62 15.86 -3.12
CA VAL A 84 -8.50 16.82 -3.83
C VAL A 84 -7.92 18.24 -3.76
N LEU A 85 -7.44 18.66 -2.59
CA LEU A 85 -6.81 19.98 -2.42
C LEU A 85 -5.52 20.10 -3.28
N ALA A 86 -4.66 19.09 -3.26
CA ALA A 86 -3.44 19.09 -4.05
C ALA A 86 -3.73 19.11 -5.57
N ALA A 87 -4.63 18.23 -6.04
CA ALA A 87 -5.05 18.18 -7.43
C ALA A 87 -5.66 19.52 -7.87
N GLY A 88 -6.58 20.10 -7.08
CA GLY A 88 -7.18 21.41 -7.34
C GLY A 88 -6.15 22.55 -7.41
N ALA A 89 -5.00 22.40 -6.76
CA ALA A 89 -3.86 23.32 -6.86
C ALA A 89 -2.90 22.98 -8.03
N GLY A 90 -3.28 22.05 -8.92
CA GLY A 90 -2.51 21.64 -10.09
C GLY A 90 -1.25 20.83 -9.72
N LYS A 91 -1.25 20.13 -8.57
CA LYS A 91 -0.13 19.30 -8.14
C LYS A 91 -0.37 17.83 -8.49
N HIS A 92 0.64 17.16 -9.03
CA HIS A 92 0.61 15.71 -9.19
C HIS A 92 0.53 15.04 -7.82
N VAL A 93 -0.18 13.91 -7.70
CA VAL A 93 -0.47 13.25 -6.44
C VAL A 93 0.06 11.81 -6.44
N PHE A 94 0.93 11.50 -5.50
CA PHE A 94 1.20 10.14 -5.07
C PHE A 94 0.49 9.93 -3.72
N CYS A 95 -0.41 8.97 -3.65
CA CYS A 95 -1.16 8.66 -2.44
C CYS A 95 -0.78 7.29 -1.90
N GLU A 96 -0.34 7.22 -0.66
CA GLU A 96 -0.14 5.95 0.03
C GLU A 96 -1.44 5.15 0.11
N LYS A 97 -1.27 3.85 0.19
CA LYS A 97 -2.39 2.93 0.40
C LYS A 97 -2.81 2.89 1.91
N PRO A 98 -4.08 2.55 2.23
CA PRO A 98 -5.23 2.46 1.34
C PRO A 98 -5.57 3.81 0.72
N MET A 99 -6.08 3.82 -0.52
CA MET A 99 -6.37 5.08 -1.23
C MET A 99 -7.31 5.98 -0.43
N ALA A 100 -8.40 5.41 0.09
CA ALA A 100 -9.42 6.12 0.89
C ALA A 100 -10.20 5.14 1.77
N LEU A 101 -11.17 5.63 2.55
CA LEU A 101 -12.08 4.81 3.36
C LEU A 101 -13.30 4.33 2.58
N THR A 102 -13.79 5.13 1.64
CA THR A 102 -15.02 4.87 0.88
C THR A 102 -14.76 4.88 -0.62
N LEU A 103 -15.69 4.32 -1.39
CA LEU A 103 -15.60 4.36 -2.85
C LEU A 103 -15.91 5.75 -3.38
N ASP A 104 -16.81 6.49 -2.73
CA ASP A 104 -17.13 7.86 -3.09
C ASP A 104 -15.91 8.77 -2.94
N GLU A 105 -15.13 8.62 -1.86
CA GLU A 105 -13.86 9.32 -1.69
C GLU A 105 -12.86 8.94 -2.79
N CYS A 106 -12.77 7.65 -3.17
CA CYS A 106 -11.92 7.23 -4.29
C CYS A 106 -12.34 7.89 -5.60
N ASP A 107 -13.64 7.95 -5.87
CA ASP A 107 -14.22 8.56 -7.08
C ASP A 107 -13.98 10.08 -7.09
N GLU A 108 -14.12 10.77 -5.94
CA GLU A 108 -13.82 12.20 -5.78
C GLU A 108 -12.34 12.51 -6.05
N MET A 109 -11.42 11.71 -5.49
CA MET A 109 -9.98 11.86 -5.70
C MET A 109 -9.61 11.67 -7.19
N SER A 110 -10.18 10.65 -7.84
CA SER A 110 -9.97 10.39 -9.25
C SER A 110 -10.47 11.53 -10.12
N LEU A 111 -11.70 11.98 -9.88
CA LEU A 111 -12.32 13.09 -10.63
C LEU A 111 -11.51 14.37 -10.48
N ALA A 112 -11.09 14.72 -9.27
CA ALA A 112 -10.28 15.93 -9.02
C ALA A 112 -8.95 15.89 -9.78
N ALA A 113 -8.29 14.73 -9.85
CA ALA A 113 -7.05 14.58 -10.61
C ALA A 113 -7.27 14.67 -12.12
N ASP A 114 -8.35 14.05 -12.63
CA ASP A 114 -8.73 14.09 -14.06
C ASP A 114 -9.09 15.52 -14.50
N GLU A 115 -9.90 16.24 -13.72
CA GLU A 115 -10.31 17.62 -14.01
C GLU A 115 -9.11 18.59 -14.00
N ALA A 116 -8.14 18.36 -13.09
CA ALA A 116 -6.92 19.16 -13.01
C ALA A 116 -5.85 18.75 -14.06
N GLY A 117 -6.02 17.62 -14.75
CA GLY A 117 -5.04 17.08 -15.70
C GLY A 117 -3.73 16.68 -15.03
N VAL A 118 -3.76 16.24 -13.77
CA VAL A 118 -2.58 15.83 -13.00
C VAL A 118 -2.49 14.31 -12.88
N VAL A 119 -1.28 13.80 -12.73
CA VAL A 119 -1.05 12.37 -12.46
C VAL A 119 -1.49 12.04 -11.04
N PHE A 120 -2.24 10.94 -10.90
CA PHE A 120 -2.61 10.35 -9.62
C PHE A 120 -2.12 8.89 -9.56
N GLU A 121 -1.17 8.61 -8.68
CA GLU A 121 -0.57 7.28 -8.49
C GLU A 121 -0.80 6.79 -7.05
N VAL A 122 -1.09 5.49 -6.88
CA VAL A 122 -1.33 4.86 -5.57
C VAL A 122 -0.14 3.99 -5.19
N GLY A 123 0.31 4.07 -3.94
CA GLY A 123 1.48 3.39 -3.39
C GLY A 123 1.31 1.88 -3.20
N PHE A 124 1.13 1.10 -4.28
CA PHE A 124 1.15 -0.35 -4.23
C PHE A 124 2.55 -0.89 -4.52
N VAL A 125 3.42 -0.77 -3.53
CA VAL A 125 4.86 -1.06 -3.57
C VAL A 125 5.24 -2.41 -4.20
N ARG A 126 4.39 -3.44 -4.11
CA ARG A 126 4.68 -4.76 -4.70
C ARG A 126 4.79 -4.73 -6.21
N ARG A 127 4.07 -3.83 -6.89
CA ARG A 127 4.14 -3.66 -8.34
C ARG A 127 5.49 -3.11 -8.82
N PHE A 128 6.32 -2.60 -7.89
CA PHE A 128 7.66 -2.06 -8.15
C PHE A 128 8.78 -2.88 -7.52
N GLN A 129 8.44 -3.94 -6.80
CA GLN A 129 9.41 -4.82 -6.18
C GLN A 129 9.93 -5.84 -7.22
N PRO A 130 11.24 -5.95 -7.45
CA PRO A 130 11.80 -6.69 -8.58
C PRO A 130 11.29 -8.11 -8.78
N GLU A 131 11.20 -8.92 -7.73
CA GLU A 131 10.73 -10.30 -7.83
C GLU A 131 9.22 -10.42 -8.14
N PHE A 132 8.41 -9.42 -7.77
CA PHE A 132 6.99 -9.37 -8.14
C PHE A 132 6.82 -8.92 -9.59
N VAL A 133 7.61 -7.94 -10.04
CA VAL A 133 7.66 -7.50 -11.45
C VAL A 133 8.07 -8.66 -12.35
N GLU A 134 9.11 -9.39 -11.98
CA GLU A 134 9.56 -10.57 -12.71
C GLU A 134 8.48 -11.65 -12.78
N ALA A 135 7.80 -11.94 -11.66
CA ALA A 135 6.69 -12.91 -11.64
C ALA A 135 5.56 -12.48 -12.59
N LYS A 136 5.18 -11.20 -12.57
CA LYS A 136 4.16 -10.66 -13.50
C LYS A 136 4.58 -10.84 -14.96
N SER A 137 5.81 -10.49 -15.29
CA SER A 137 6.35 -10.66 -16.66
C SER A 137 6.29 -12.11 -17.13
N ARG A 138 6.65 -13.08 -16.26
CA ARG A 138 6.57 -14.51 -16.59
C ARG A 138 5.14 -15.00 -16.76
N ILE A 139 4.19 -14.51 -15.96
CA ILE A 139 2.77 -14.82 -16.11
C ILE A 139 2.27 -14.30 -17.48
N GLU A 140 2.61 -13.07 -17.82
CA GLU A 140 2.24 -12.45 -19.12
C GLU A 140 2.89 -13.16 -20.32
N ALA A 141 4.10 -13.67 -20.15
CA ALA A 141 4.77 -14.52 -21.14
C ALA A 141 4.13 -15.93 -21.26
N GLY A 142 3.17 -16.29 -20.40
CA GLY A 142 2.47 -17.58 -20.43
C GLY A 142 3.26 -18.74 -19.83
N GLU A 143 4.37 -18.50 -19.09
CA GLU A 143 5.25 -19.56 -18.59
C GLU A 143 4.58 -20.53 -17.61
N ILE A 144 3.50 -20.11 -16.95
CA ILE A 144 2.71 -20.99 -16.05
C ILE A 144 1.33 -21.34 -16.62
N GLY A 145 1.08 -20.97 -17.89
CA GLY A 145 -0.25 -21.07 -18.46
C GLY A 145 -1.24 -20.11 -17.81
N ARG A 146 -2.52 -20.44 -17.79
CA ARG A 146 -3.57 -19.60 -17.21
C ARG A 146 -3.59 -19.72 -15.69
N PRO A 147 -3.54 -18.61 -14.90
CA PRO A 147 -3.69 -18.65 -13.45
C PRO A 147 -5.01 -19.33 -13.01
N MET A 148 -4.91 -20.28 -12.08
CA MET A 148 -6.06 -21.04 -11.54
C MET A 148 -6.28 -20.78 -10.05
N LEU A 149 -5.18 -20.67 -9.27
CA LEU A 149 -5.22 -20.45 -7.84
C LEU A 149 -4.11 -19.50 -7.42
N VAL A 150 -4.47 -18.48 -6.67
CA VAL A 150 -3.50 -17.55 -6.07
C VAL A 150 -3.63 -17.53 -4.55
N LYS A 151 -2.49 -17.55 -3.84
CA LYS A 151 -2.45 -17.38 -2.39
C LYS A 151 -1.52 -16.21 -2.07
N SER A 152 -2.00 -15.27 -1.27
CA SER A 152 -1.21 -14.14 -0.81
C SER A 152 -1.28 -14.01 0.69
N LEU A 153 -0.19 -13.59 1.30
CA LEU A 153 -0.18 -13.32 2.73
C LEU A 153 0.67 -12.09 3.05
N THR A 154 0.21 -11.36 4.07
CA THR A 154 1.01 -10.33 4.75
C THR A 154 0.86 -10.47 6.24
N ARG A 155 2.00 -10.62 6.93
CA ARG A 155 2.07 -10.69 8.38
C ARG A 155 3.08 -9.66 8.87
N GLY A 156 2.56 -8.62 9.53
CA GLY A 156 3.35 -7.47 9.99
C GLY A 156 3.70 -7.56 11.46
N PRO A 157 4.89 -7.06 11.88
CA PRO A 157 5.24 -6.93 13.28
C PRO A 157 4.55 -5.71 13.90
N GLY A 158 4.20 -5.82 15.18
CA GLY A 158 3.65 -4.73 15.98
C GLY A 158 2.16 -4.46 15.74
N LEU A 159 1.54 -3.79 16.70
CA LEU A 159 0.16 -3.31 16.55
C LEU A 159 0.11 -2.13 15.58
N PRO A 160 -0.99 -1.99 14.81
CA PRO A 160 -1.26 -0.76 14.09
C PRO A 160 -1.43 0.43 15.06
N PRO A 161 -1.30 1.66 14.60
CA PRO A 161 -1.50 2.84 15.45
C PRO A 161 -2.94 2.89 15.98
N PRO A 162 -3.19 3.55 17.14
CA PRO A 162 -4.50 3.55 17.80
C PRO A 162 -5.67 3.98 16.92
N TRP A 163 -5.48 4.94 16.01
CA TRP A 163 -6.53 5.37 15.09
C TRP A 163 -6.98 4.25 14.13
N ALA A 164 -6.12 3.29 13.84
CA ALA A 164 -6.42 2.17 12.95
C ALA A 164 -7.08 0.98 13.66
N HIS A 165 -7.32 1.07 14.97
CA HIS A 165 -8.06 0.04 15.70
C HIS A 165 -9.56 0.08 15.44
N GLU A 166 -10.10 1.22 15.02
CA GLU A 166 -11.52 1.42 14.77
C GLU A 166 -11.84 1.22 13.28
N LEU A 167 -12.74 0.29 12.99
CA LEU A 167 -13.07 -0.10 11.62
C LEU A 167 -13.53 1.09 10.75
N HIS A 168 -14.33 2.00 11.33
CA HIS A 168 -14.85 3.17 10.63
C HIS A 168 -13.78 4.22 10.27
N ARG A 169 -12.58 4.15 10.87
CA ARG A 169 -11.47 5.09 10.62
C ARG A 169 -10.38 4.52 9.72
N SER A 170 -10.37 3.20 9.52
CA SER A 170 -9.27 2.54 8.83
C SER A 170 -9.69 1.46 7.84
N ASN A 171 -10.95 0.99 7.89
CA ASN A 171 -11.38 -0.28 7.28
C ASN A 171 -10.62 -1.50 7.83
N GLY A 172 -9.98 -1.36 9.02
CA GLY A 172 -9.36 -2.44 9.77
C GLY A 172 -8.04 -2.96 9.19
N MET A 173 -7.58 -4.07 9.74
CA MET A 173 -6.32 -4.70 9.33
C MET A 173 -6.30 -5.09 7.84
N LEU A 174 -7.41 -5.53 7.27
CA LEU A 174 -7.48 -5.87 5.84
C LEU A 174 -7.15 -4.67 4.94
N ALA A 175 -7.50 -3.44 5.35
CA ALA A 175 -7.11 -2.24 4.63
C ALA A 175 -5.64 -1.86 4.89
N GLU A 176 -5.26 -1.77 6.16
CA GLU A 176 -3.95 -1.23 6.54
C GLU A 176 -2.79 -2.19 6.21
N VAL A 177 -3.03 -3.50 6.24
CA VAL A 177 -2.01 -4.53 6.02
C VAL A 177 -2.21 -5.23 4.68
N ASN A 178 -3.42 -5.72 4.41
CA ASN A 178 -3.69 -6.61 3.28
C ASN A 178 -4.21 -5.91 2.01
N SER A 179 -4.38 -4.58 1.97
CA SER A 179 -4.67 -3.87 0.71
C SER A 179 -3.65 -4.19 -0.39
N HIS A 180 -2.39 -4.36 -0.03
CA HIS A 180 -1.34 -4.83 -0.93
C HIS A 180 -1.61 -6.24 -1.49
N ASP A 181 -2.22 -7.13 -0.69
CA ASP A 181 -2.55 -8.49 -1.13
C ASP A 181 -3.71 -8.45 -2.13
N PHE A 182 -4.76 -7.67 -1.86
CA PHE A 182 -5.90 -7.50 -2.77
C PHE A 182 -5.46 -6.92 -4.12
N ASP A 183 -4.61 -5.91 -4.12
CA ASP A 183 -4.04 -5.37 -5.36
C ASP A 183 -3.16 -6.40 -6.07
N CYS A 184 -2.24 -7.02 -5.36
CA CYS A 184 -1.26 -7.95 -5.91
C CYS A 184 -1.91 -9.17 -6.58
N VAL A 185 -2.95 -9.77 -5.95
CA VAL A 185 -3.62 -10.94 -6.54
C VAL A 185 -4.43 -10.56 -7.79
N ARG A 186 -5.05 -9.36 -7.83
CA ARG A 186 -5.70 -8.82 -9.04
C ARG A 186 -4.69 -8.63 -10.16
N TRP A 187 -3.58 -7.96 -9.86
CA TRP A 187 -2.52 -7.66 -10.81
C TRP A 187 -1.87 -8.93 -11.39
N LEU A 188 -1.48 -9.88 -10.53
CA LEU A 188 -0.83 -11.12 -10.98
C LEU A 188 -1.78 -12.02 -11.78
N THR A 189 -3.05 -12.14 -11.36
CA THR A 189 -4.02 -12.96 -12.11
C THR A 189 -4.52 -12.29 -13.38
N GLY A 190 -4.36 -10.97 -13.52
CA GLY A 190 -4.95 -10.18 -14.59
C GLY A 190 -6.48 -10.20 -14.58
N SER A 191 -7.10 -10.36 -13.39
CA SER A 191 -8.55 -10.53 -13.25
C SER A 191 -9.07 -9.82 -12.01
N GLU A 192 -10.25 -9.21 -12.14
CA GLU A 192 -10.95 -8.60 -11.02
C GLU A 192 -11.51 -9.65 -10.05
N ILE A 193 -11.60 -9.27 -8.76
CA ILE A 193 -12.21 -10.06 -7.71
C ILE A 193 -13.74 -9.91 -7.85
N GLU A 194 -14.42 -11.02 -8.11
CA GLU A 194 -15.88 -11.07 -8.24
C GLU A 194 -16.57 -11.14 -6.87
N ARG A 195 -16.07 -12.03 -6.00
CA ARG A 195 -16.72 -12.38 -4.72
C ARG A 195 -15.69 -12.76 -3.67
N VAL A 196 -15.99 -12.38 -2.42
CA VAL A 196 -15.17 -12.66 -1.25
C VAL A 196 -15.98 -13.36 -0.16
N PHE A 197 -15.31 -14.16 0.68
CA PHE A 197 -15.81 -14.62 1.97
C PHE A 197 -14.67 -14.50 2.98
N ALA A 198 -14.92 -13.81 4.10
CA ALA A 198 -13.92 -13.48 5.10
C ALA A 198 -14.30 -13.99 6.49
N GLU A 199 -13.30 -14.49 7.19
CA GLU A 199 -13.34 -14.81 8.61
C GLU A 199 -12.23 -14.02 9.31
N THR A 200 -12.54 -13.49 10.49
CA THR A 200 -11.59 -12.69 11.30
C THR A 200 -11.57 -13.13 12.74
N ALA A 201 -10.49 -12.82 13.43
CA ALA A 201 -10.35 -13.09 14.85
C ALA A 201 -9.44 -12.05 15.53
N ASN A 202 -9.62 -11.85 16.84
CA ASN A 202 -8.76 -11.00 17.65
C ASN A 202 -8.11 -11.86 18.73
N PHE A 203 -6.80 -12.07 18.61
CA PHE A 203 -6.01 -12.83 19.57
C PHE A 203 -5.08 -11.90 20.37
N LYS A 204 -4.11 -11.33 19.68
CA LYS A 204 -3.03 -10.54 20.31
C LYS A 204 -3.43 -9.10 20.63
N GLY A 205 -4.36 -8.53 19.86
CA GLY A 205 -4.87 -7.19 20.14
C GLY A 205 -5.57 -7.13 21.49
N ALA A 206 -6.43 -8.11 21.78
CA ALA A 206 -7.11 -8.24 23.07
C ALA A 206 -6.11 -8.38 24.23
N GLU A 207 -5.08 -9.23 24.06
CA GLU A 207 -4.01 -9.42 25.06
C GLU A 207 -3.19 -8.14 25.29
N ARG A 208 -3.10 -7.26 24.31
CA ARG A 208 -2.34 -5.99 24.34
C ARG A 208 -3.21 -4.77 24.64
N GLY A 209 -4.45 -4.99 25.08
CA GLY A 209 -5.35 -3.94 25.56
C GLY A 209 -6.10 -3.16 24.47
N VAL A 210 -6.19 -3.67 23.23
CA VAL A 210 -7.07 -3.10 22.22
C VAL A 210 -8.52 -3.43 22.59
N THR A 211 -9.34 -2.39 22.78
CA THR A 211 -10.72 -2.52 23.28
C THR A 211 -11.79 -2.20 22.23
N ALA A 212 -11.40 -1.81 21.02
CA ALA A 212 -12.36 -1.55 19.95
C ALA A 212 -13.14 -2.83 19.62
N PRO A 213 -14.48 -2.80 19.61
CA PRO A 213 -15.31 -4.02 19.54
C PRO A 213 -15.26 -4.71 18.18
N ASP A 214 -14.89 -3.97 17.15
CA ASP A 214 -14.77 -4.41 15.75
C ASP A 214 -13.32 -4.62 15.32
N TYR A 215 -12.37 -4.59 16.26
CA TYR A 215 -10.96 -4.85 16.00
C TYR A 215 -10.69 -6.33 15.79
N TYR A 216 -9.95 -6.63 14.73
CA TYR A 216 -9.39 -7.96 14.47
C TYR A 216 -7.91 -7.84 14.07
N ASP A 217 -7.12 -8.83 14.45
CA ASP A 217 -5.68 -8.92 14.18
C ASP A 217 -5.29 -10.13 13.32
N ASN A 218 -6.28 -10.94 12.97
CA ASN A 218 -6.14 -12.07 12.06
C ASN A 218 -7.33 -12.10 11.10
N ALA A 219 -7.06 -12.39 9.83
CA ALA A 219 -8.09 -12.55 8.82
C ALA A 219 -7.70 -13.61 7.79
N VAL A 220 -8.69 -14.38 7.34
CA VAL A 220 -8.58 -15.27 6.18
C VAL A 220 -9.70 -14.92 5.22
N VAL A 221 -9.35 -14.62 3.96
CA VAL A 221 -10.31 -14.27 2.92
C VAL A 221 -10.18 -15.25 1.77
N THR A 222 -11.29 -15.85 1.36
CA THR A 222 -11.37 -16.61 0.12
C THR A 222 -11.90 -15.74 -1.00
N LEU A 223 -11.34 -15.91 -2.20
CA LEU A 223 -11.60 -15.08 -3.36
C LEU A 223 -12.11 -15.94 -4.53
N ARG A 224 -13.06 -15.41 -5.29
CA ARG A 224 -13.36 -15.84 -6.65
C ARG A 224 -13.13 -14.68 -7.59
N PHE A 225 -12.42 -14.95 -8.67
CA PHE A 225 -12.15 -13.98 -9.73
C PHE A 225 -13.14 -14.13 -10.87
N VAL A 226 -13.34 -13.04 -11.62
CA VAL A 226 -14.16 -13.01 -12.84
C VAL A 226 -13.69 -14.04 -13.87
N SER A 227 -12.37 -14.27 -13.96
CA SER A 227 -11.77 -15.32 -14.81
C SER A 227 -12.15 -16.76 -14.40
N GLY A 228 -12.77 -16.94 -13.24
CA GLY A 228 -13.05 -18.24 -12.64
C GLY A 228 -11.92 -18.77 -11.74
N ALA A 229 -10.78 -18.13 -11.69
CA ALA A 229 -9.71 -18.46 -10.75
C ALA A 229 -10.19 -18.34 -9.30
N LEU A 230 -9.50 -19.04 -8.40
CA LEU A 230 -9.73 -18.96 -6.95
C LEU A 230 -8.55 -18.32 -6.25
N GLY A 231 -8.78 -17.79 -5.06
CA GLY A 231 -7.67 -17.25 -4.26
C GLY A 231 -7.92 -17.25 -2.77
N THR A 232 -6.84 -17.03 -2.04
CA THR A 232 -6.89 -16.80 -0.59
C THR A 232 -5.94 -15.67 -0.22
N ILE A 233 -6.36 -14.86 0.77
CA ILE A 233 -5.50 -13.90 1.45
C ILE A 233 -5.52 -14.28 2.93
N ASP A 234 -4.35 -14.38 3.56
CA ASP A 234 -4.26 -14.43 5.01
C ASP A 234 -3.47 -13.22 5.55
N GLY A 235 -3.96 -12.64 6.63
CA GLY A 235 -3.36 -11.49 7.28
C GLY A 235 -3.24 -11.68 8.78
N THR A 236 -2.10 -11.23 9.34
CA THR A 236 -1.88 -11.20 10.78
C THR A 236 -1.06 -9.97 11.16
N CYS A 237 -1.56 -9.18 12.11
CA CYS A 237 -0.83 -8.04 12.66
C CYS A 237 -1.25 -7.81 14.11
N PRO A 238 -0.39 -8.16 15.10
CA PRO A 238 1.05 -8.40 14.99
C PRO A 238 1.45 -9.85 14.75
N ALA A 239 2.52 -10.05 13.95
CA ALA A 239 3.23 -11.31 13.82
C ALA A 239 4.63 -11.16 14.42
N ASP A 240 4.89 -11.81 15.55
CA ASP A 240 6.08 -11.52 16.37
C ASP A 240 7.38 -12.16 15.84
N TYR A 241 7.32 -12.88 14.72
CA TYR A 241 8.51 -13.47 14.08
C TYR A 241 9.16 -12.60 12.99
N GLY A 242 8.63 -11.40 12.76
CA GLY A 242 9.13 -10.46 11.76
C GLY A 242 8.07 -10.07 10.73
N TYR A 243 8.52 -9.52 9.60
CA TYR A 243 7.65 -9.13 8.48
C TYR A 243 7.69 -10.21 7.40
N ASP A 244 6.51 -10.70 7.01
CA ASP A 244 6.36 -11.78 6.04
C ASP A 244 5.34 -11.40 4.96
N ALA A 245 5.75 -11.37 3.70
CA ALA A 245 4.90 -11.05 2.57
C ALA A 245 5.24 -11.96 1.39
N ARG A 246 4.34 -12.87 1.04
CA ARG A 246 4.53 -13.91 0.02
C ARG A 246 3.31 -14.08 -0.86
N VAL A 247 3.56 -14.51 -2.10
CA VAL A 247 2.50 -14.88 -3.06
C VAL A 247 2.87 -16.19 -3.76
N GLU A 248 1.88 -17.04 -3.96
CA GLU A 248 1.95 -18.25 -4.76
C GLU A 248 0.91 -18.16 -5.86
N VAL A 249 1.32 -18.34 -7.12
CA VAL A 249 0.40 -18.36 -8.27
C VAL A 249 0.55 -19.69 -9.00
N LEU A 250 -0.48 -20.54 -8.89
CA LEU A 250 -0.59 -21.80 -9.62
C LEU A 250 -1.34 -21.56 -10.93
N GLY A 251 -0.71 -21.83 -12.04
CA GLY A 251 -1.32 -21.85 -13.36
C GLY A 251 -1.55 -23.28 -13.88
N THR A 252 -2.09 -23.38 -15.10
CA THR A 252 -2.38 -24.67 -15.74
C THR A 252 -1.12 -25.46 -16.11
N GLU A 253 0.04 -24.81 -16.21
CA GLU A 253 1.30 -25.38 -16.71
C GLU A 253 2.47 -25.22 -15.74
N GLY A 254 2.27 -24.49 -14.62
CA GLY A 254 3.35 -24.27 -13.67
C GLY A 254 2.94 -23.49 -12.44
N LEU A 255 3.92 -23.22 -11.58
CA LEU A 255 3.78 -22.54 -10.30
C LEU A 255 4.86 -21.48 -10.15
N LEU A 256 4.49 -20.28 -9.74
CA LEU A 256 5.42 -19.25 -9.26
C LEU A 256 5.22 -19.03 -7.76
N VAL A 257 6.32 -18.95 -7.03
CA VAL A 257 6.35 -18.59 -5.60
C VAL A 257 7.20 -17.34 -5.47
N VAL A 258 6.59 -16.27 -4.97
CA VAL A 258 7.20 -14.95 -4.84
C VAL A 258 7.32 -14.57 -3.38
N GLY A 259 8.47 -14.06 -3.02
CA GLY A 259 8.80 -13.66 -1.67
C GLY A 259 9.26 -14.85 -0.81
N GLN A 260 10.23 -14.55 0.01
CA GLN A 260 10.71 -15.45 1.06
C GLN A 260 10.83 -14.65 2.34
N ASN A 261 10.58 -15.29 3.46
CA ASN A 261 10.73 -14.64 4.76
C ASN A 261 12.20 -14.49 5.21
N GLN A 262 13.12 -15.03 4.43
CA GLN A 262 14.55 -15.00 4.71
C GLN A 262 15.17 -13.68 4.19
N ALA A 263 15.70 -12.86 5.11
CA ALA A 263 16.31 -11.57 4.79
C ALA A 263 17.69 -11.67 4.13
N THR A 264 18.35 -12.82 4.25
CA THR A 264 19.68 -13.06 3.67
C THR A 264 19.83 -14.53 3.32
N SER A 265 20.77 -14.86 2.44
CA SER A 265 21.13 -16.26 2.13
C SER A 265 21.96 -16.95 3.25
N LEU A 266 22.30 -16.24 4.33
CA LEU A 266 23.04 -16.77 5.45
C LEU A 266 22.15 -17.66 6.32
N LEU A 267 22.52 -18.91 6.47
CA LEU A 267 21.94 -19.86 7.43
C LEU A 267 23.00 -20.17 8.51
N LYS A 268 22.68 -19.84 9.76
CA LYS A 268 23.53 -20.21 10.91
C LYS A 268 23.05 -21.53 11.48
N ILE A 269 23.88 -22.54 11.42
CA ILE A 269 23.63 -23.88 12.02
C ILE A 269 24.45 -24.01 13.27
N ARG A 270 23.81 -24.27 14.41
CA ARG A 270 24.47 -24.56 15.69
C ARG A 270 24.75 -26.06 15.84
N ALA A 271 25.61 -26.39 16.79
CA ALA A 271 25.78 -27.77 17.21
C ALA A 271 24.44 -28.47 17.50
N ARG A 272 24.32 -29.72 17.15
CA ARG A 272 23.09 -30.53 17.23
C ARG A 272 21.97 -30.13 16.26
N GLY A 273 22.31 -29.44 15.16
CA GLY A 273 21.37 -29.17 14.05
C GLY A 273 20.37 -28.05 14.24
N ALA A 274 20.44 -27.28 15.33
CA ALA A 274 19.58 -26.09 15.48
C ALA A 274 20.03 -25.01 14.50
N GLY A 275 19.11 -24.52 13.66
CA GLY A 275 19.34 -23.46 12.68
C GLY A 275 18.68 -22.14 13.09
N GLU A 276 19.30 -21.03 12.70
CA GLU A 276 18.73 -19.67 12.78
C GLU A 276 18.73 -19.08 11.37
N VAL A 277 17.58 -18.60 10.93
CA VAL A 277 17.42 -17.90 9.66
C VAL A 277 17.05 -16.46 9.96
N PRO A 278 17.87 -15.47 9.55
CA PRO A 278 17.49 -14.08 9.68
C PRO A 278 16.23 -13.77 8.85
N THR A 279 15.21 -13.21 9.48
CA THR A 279 13.97 -12.79 8.83
C THR A 279 13.95 -11.27 8.65
N TYR A 280 13.12 -10.75 7.75
CA TYR A 280 12.88 -9.33 7.67
C TYR A 280 12.22 -8.81 8.94
N VAL A 281 12.72 -7.70 9.46
CA VAL A 281 12.19 -7.10 10.70
C VAL A 281 11.12 -6.04 10.42
N SER A 282 11.06 -5.54 9.18
CA SER A 282 10.10 -4.50 8.80
C SER A 282 9.74 -4.57 7.30
N TRP A 283 8.60 -3.97 6.96
CA TRP A 283 8.19 -3.76 5.58
C TRP A 283 9.17 -2.88 4.79
N SER A 284 9.74 -1.85 5.43
CA SER A 284 10.70 -0.96 4.78
C SER A 284 12.00 -1.67 4.38
N GLN A 285 12.45 -2.62 5.19
CA GLN A 285 13.59 -3.47 4.83
C GLN A 285 13.22 -4.44 3.70
N ARG A 286 12.03 -5.05 3.78
CA ARG A 286 11.56 -6.04 2.79
C ARG A 286 11.34 -5.45 1.41
N PHE A 287 10.84 -4.22 1.34
CA PHE A 287 10.42 -3.56 0.12
C PHE A 287 11.22 -2.29 -0.21
N GLU A 288 12.47 -2.17 0.25
CA GLU A 288 13.30 -0.98 0.00
C GLU A 288 13.38 -0.62 -1.48
N ALA A 289 13.63 -1.63 -2.35
CA ALA A 289 13.71 -1.42 -3.79
C ALA A 289 12.34 -1.00 -4.39
N GLY A 290 11.25 -1.58 -3.91
CA GLY A 290 9.91 -1.24 -4.32
C GLY A 290 9.53 0.19 -3.99
N TYR A 291 9.77 0.65 -2.75
CA TYR A 291 9.49 2.03 -2.33
C TYR A 291 10.28 3.07 -3.12
N ARG A 292 11.51 2.76 -3.48
CA ARG A 292 12.29 3.62 -4.38
C ARG A 292 11.75 3.57 -5.79
N GLY A 293 11.34 2.38 -6.25
CA GLY A 293 10.80 2.15 -7.60
C GLY A 293 9.48 2.88 -7.84
N GLU A 294 8.51 2.80 -6.90
CA GLU A 294 7.22 3.47 -7.06
C GLU A 294 7.35 4.99 -7.10
N LEU A 295 8.15 5.59 -6.18
CA LEU A 295 8.36 7.03 -6.21
C LEU A 295 9.12 7.49 -7.46
N ALA A 296 10.06 6.69 -7.96
CA ALA A 296 10.75 6.98 -9.22
C ALA A 296 9.80 6.86 -10.43
N SER A 297 8.85 5.92 -10.41
CA SER A 297 7.78 5.77 -11.40
C SER A 297 6.88 7.00 -11.41
N PHE A 298 6.39 7.41 -10.26
CA PHE A 298 5.58 8.63 -10.11
C PHE A 298 6.26 9.86 -10.72
N VAL A 299 7.51 10.12 -10.33
CA VAL A 299 8.29 11.26 -10.85
C VAL A 299 8.44 11.18 -12.38
N LYS A 300 8.78 9.99 -12.90
CA LYS A 300 8.93 9.77 -14.35
C LYS A 300 7.63 10.00 -15.08
N THR A 301 6.53 9.47 -14.55
CA THR A 301 5.19 9.55 -15.13
C THR A 301 4.70 11.00 -15.14
N ALA A 302 4.87 11.73 -14.03
CA ALA A 302 4.50 13.13 -13.91
C ALA A 302 5.30 14.02 -14.87
N LEU A 303 6.61 13.84 -14.98
CA LEU A 303 7.45 14.57 -15.95
C LEU A 303 7.11 14.30 -17.40
N ALA A 304 6.58 13.11 -17.70
CA ALA A 304 6.20 12.73 -19.05
C ALA A 304 4.74 13.05 -19.41
N GLY A 305 3.90 13.43 -18.42
CA GLY A 305 2.45 13.55 -18.59
C GLY A 305 1.82 12.21 -19.06
N ALA A 306 2.35 11.09 -18.56
CA ALA A 306 1.92 9.75 -18.95
C ALA A 306 0.88 9.19 -17.98
N VAL A 307 0.27 8.05 -18.34
CA VAL A 307 -0.63 7.30 -17.45
C VAL A 307 0.20 6.55 -16.41
N PRO A 308 -0.14 6.61 -15.11
CA PRO A 308 0.59 5.88 -14.07
C PRO A 308 0.38 4.37 -14.19
N GLU A 309 1.37 3.60 -13.74
CA GLU A 309 1.29 2.14 -13.69
C GLU A 309 0.26 1.66 -12.66
N VAL A 310 0.07 2.44 -11.61
CA VAL A 310 -0.87 2.17 -10.52
C VAL A 310 -1.76 3.39 -10.31
N GLY A 311 -2.93 3.40 -10.97
CA GLY A 311 -3.83 4.54 -10.94
C GLY A 311 -4.92 4.45 -9.86
N ALA A 312 -5.79 5.47 -9.86
CA ALA A 312 -6.95 5.55 -8.95
C ALA A 312 -7.89 4.33 -9.07
N ALA A 313 -8.05 3.77 -10.28
CA ALA A 313 -8.88 2.58 -10.50
C ALA A 313 -8.37 1.36 -9.72
N ASP A 314 -7.04 1.19 -9.60
CA ASP A 314 -6.44 0.11 -8.81
C ASP A 314 -6.68 0.32 -7.32
N GLY A 315 -6.49 1.56 -6.84
CA GLY A 315 -6.78 1.94 -5.46
C GLY A 315 -8.23 1.67 -5.08
N ARG A 316 -9.16 2.14 -5.91
CA ARG A 316 -10.61 1.93 -5.76
C ARG A 316 -10.98 0.46 -5.70
N ALA A 317 -10.43 -0.35 -6.60
CA ALA A 317 -10.73 -1.78 -6.64
C ALA A 317 -10.22 -2.53 -5.38
N ALA A 318 -9.07 -2.14 -4.84
CA ALA A 318 -8.58 -2.69 -3.58
C ALA A 318 -9.47 -2.27 -2.40
N VAL A 319 -9.90 -1.00 -2.33
CA VAL A 319 -10.86 -0.51 -1.31
C VAL A 319 -12.19 -1.27 -1.41
N ALA A 320 -12.72 -1.48 -2.61
CA ALA A 320 -13.96 -2.25 -2.82
C ALA A 320 -13.84 -3.68 -2.29
N ALA A 321 -12.74 -4.38 -2.59
CA ALA A 321 -12.50 -5.74 -2.13
C ALA A 321 -12.33 -5.84 -0.61
N VAL A 322 -11.65 -4.87 0.01
CA VAL A 322 -11.52 -4.77 1.47
C VAL A 322 -12.88 -4.55 2.13
N ARG A 323 -13.67 -3.57 1.64
CA ARG A 323 -15.00 -3.29 2.19
C ARG A 323 -15.95 -4.49 2.05
N ALA A 324 -15.95 -5.14 0.89
CA ALA A 324 -16.70 -6.37 0.68
C ALA A 324 -16.28 -7.48 1.64
N SER A 325 -14.98 -7.58 1.96
CA SER A 325 -14.46 -8.56 2.92
C SER A 325 -14.91 -8.25 4.34
N ASN A 326 -14.84 -6.99 4.77
CA ASN A 326 -15.36 -6.57 6.08
C ASN A 326 -16.88 -6.85 6.19
N ARG A 327 -17.65 -6.53 5.15
CA ARG A 327 -19.08 -6.80 5.11
C ARG A 327 -19.37 -8.31 5.13
N SER A 328 -18.57 -9.10 4.43
CA SER A 328 -18.69 -10.57 4.44
C SER A 328 -18.52 -11.16 5.84
N TRP A 329 -17.52 -10.71 6.56
CA TRP A 329 -17.30 -11.09 7.94
C TRP A 329 -18.46 -10.67 8.85
N LEU A 330 -18.88 -9.40 8.79
CA LEU A 330 -19.97 -8.88 9.63
C LEU A 330 -21.31 -9.59 9.37
N GLU A 331 -21.60 -9.96 8.12
CA GLU A 331 -22.84 -10.64 7.71
C GLU A 331 -22.73 -12.18 7.76
N GLY A 332 -21.54 -12.76 7.92
CA GLY A 332 -21.31 -14.20 7.95
C GLY A 332 -21.64 -14.90 6.62
N ARG A 333 -21.52 -14.20 5.48
CA ARG A 333 -21.86 -14.74 4.14
C ARG A 333 -20.94 -14.22 3.04
N PRO A 334 -20.84 -14.90 1.90
CA PRO A 334 -20.14 -14.38 0.73
C PRO A 334 -20.75 -13.06 0.22
N VAL A 335 -19.90 -12.13 -0.23
CA VAL A 335 -20.28 -10.82 -0.74
C VAL A 335 -19.69 -10.60 -2.13
N LEU A 336 -20.48 -10.07 -3.07
CA LEU A 336 -20.02 -9.63 -4.38
C LEU A 336 -19.33 -8.26 -4.24
N VAL A 337 -18.12 -8.12 -4.80
CA VAL A 337 -17.35 -6.86 -4.71
C VAL A 337 -18.08 -5.71 -5.44
N ALA A 338 -18.72 -5.99 -6.58
CA ALA A 338 -19.49 -4.98 -7.31
C ALA A 338 -20.68 -4.41 -6.50
N SER A 339 -21.16 -5.11 -5.46
CA SER A 339 -22.26 -4.61 -4.62
C SER A 339 -21.85 -3.50 -3.66
N GLU A 340 -20.56 -3.23 -3.51
CA GLU A 340 -20.05 -2.09 -2.74
C GLU A 340 -20.25 -0.75 -3.46
N SER A 341 -20.39 -0.77 -4.79
CA SER A 341 -20.63 0.44 -5.57
C SER A 341 -22.08 0.94 -5.52
N VAL A 342 -23.00 0.24 -4.83
CA VAL A 342 -24.45 0.51 -4.81
C VAL A 342 -24.92 0.86 -3.38
N ALA A 343 -24.06 0.80 -2.40
CA ALA A 343 -24.33 1.10 -0.99
C ALA A 343 -23.75 2.43 -0.57
#